data_9edefe7306d819f03e7010bc49137055
#
_entry.id   9edefe7306d819f03e7010bc49137055
#
_cell.length_a   1.000
_cell.length_b   1.000
_cell.length_c   1.000
_cell.angle_alpha   90.00
_cell.angle_beta   90.00
_cell.angle_gamma   90.00
#
_symmetry.space_group_name_H-M   'P 1'
#
loop_
_entity.id
_entity.type
_entity.pdbx_description
1 polymer ?
#
loop_
_entity_poly.entity_id
_entity_poly.type
_entity_poly.pdbx_seq_one_letter_code
_entity_poly.pdbx_strand_id
1 'polypeptide(L)'
;LGTEYAILFDQSTPRKVTQEGEEFLLTVTSNVANEPTIEADMEGWVEIIEQPIVTRTFSDKIFKVTVHKNITFQNRTGHIKFVSTALKDPVVFTIIQEKASTEGMGDTKLKVKSAELIEGNVYGNQDVSKTIDGDYSTNYSSASLGSPEANRGHSIIIEYTLEQPENIGYVRLMQRSN
;
A
#
# COMPACT_ATOMS: atom_id res chain seq x y z
N LEU A 1 -7.82 -7.84 -47.51
CA LEU A 1 -8.01 -8.27 -46.14
C LEU A 1 -6.97 -7.51 -45.31
N GLY A 2 -7.43 -6.62 -44.42
CA GLY A 2 -6.52 -5.88 -43.54
C GLY A 2 -5.95 -6.83 -42.48
N THR A 3 -4.70 -6.59 -42.08
CA THR A 3 -4.10 -7.32 -40.96
C THR A 3 -4.73 -6.78 -39.67
N GLU A 4 -5.35 -7.66 -38.90
CA GLU A 4 -5.85 -7.32 -37.57
C GLU A 4 -4.69 -7.36 -36.59
N TYR A 5 -4.38 -6.21 -35.98
CA TYR A 5 -3.34 -6.10 -34.94
C TYR A 5 -3.92 -6.46 -33.57
N ALA A 6 -3.16 -7.21 -32.79
CA ALA A 6 -3.56 -7.64 -31.46
C ALA A 6 -2.35 -7.72 -30.50
N ILE A 7 -2.64 -7.55 -29.22
CA ILE A 7 -1.77 -7.88 -28.10
C ILE A 7 -2.57 -8.79 -27.19
N LEU A 8 -2.02 -9.94 -26.86
CA LEU A 8 -2.68 -10.99 -26.09
C LEU A 8 -1.82 -11.36 -24.86
N PHE A 9 -2.47 -11.75 -23.81
CA PHE A 9 -1.84 -12.27 -22.59
C PHE A 9 -2.09 -13.77 -22.46
N ASP A 10 -1.11 -14.50 -21.93
CA ASP A 10 -1.25 -15.92 -21.58
C ASP A 10 -2.08 -16.15 -20.31
N GLN A 11 -2.46 -15.07 -19.64
CA GLN A 11 -3.19 -15.08 -18.38
C GLN A 11 -4.47 -14.23 -18.46
N SER A 12 -5.44 -14.57 -17.60
CA SER A 12 -6.66 -13.78 -17.49
C SER A 12 -6.41 -12.42 -16.82
N THR A 13 -7.13 -11.42 -17.32
CA THR A 13 -7.17 -10.08 -16.68
C THR A 13 -8.62 -9.76 -16.32
N PRO A 14 -8.93 -9.22 -15.14
CA PRO A 14 -7.99 -8.87 -14.04
C PRO A 14 -7.42 -10.10 -13.32
N ARG A 15 -6.13 -10.03 -12.98
CA ARG A 15 -5.49 -10.99 -12.08
C ARG A 15 -5.75 -10.60 -10.64
N LYS A 16 -6.26 -11.53 -9.85
CA LYS A 16 -6.46 -11.35 -8.41
C LYS A 16 -5.25 -11.87 -7.63
N VAL A 17 -4.73 -11.05 -6.74
CA VAL A 17 -3.56 -11.34 -5.91
C VAL A 17 -3.95 -11.18 -4.46
N THR A 18 -3.51 -12.11 -3.61
CA THR A 18 -3.74 -12.01 -2.16
C THR A 18 -2.94 -10.86 -1.54
N GLN A 19 -3.24 -10.52 -0.30
CA GLN A 19 -2.49 -9.50 0.45
C GLN A 19 -0.98 -9.79 0.54
N GLU A 20 -0.58 -11.07 0.56
CA GLU A 20 0.84 -11.44 0.71
C GLU A 20 1.67 -11.10 -0.52
N GLY A 21 1.02 -10.80 -1.63
CA GLY A 21 1.68 -10.61 -2.92
C GLY A 21 2.00 -11.93 -3.59
N GLU A 22 2.57 -11.84 -4.76
CA GLU A 22 3.05 -13.00 -5.53
C GLU A 22 4.04 -12.57 -6.61
N GLU A 23 4.73 -13.54 -7.13
CA GLU A 23 5.57 -13.40 -8.31
C GLU A 23 5.04 -14.32 -9.42
N PHE A 24 4.91 -13.79 -10.63
CA PHE A 24 4.46 -14.59 -11.78
C PHE A 24 5.11 -14.12 -13.09
N LEU A 25 5.08 -14.96 -14.08
CA LEU A 25 5.48 -14.61 -15.43
C LEU A 25 4.26 -14.26 -16.26
N LEU A 26 4.32 -13.15 -16.96
CA LEU A 26 3.31 -12.70 -17.93
C LEU A 26 3.90 -12.78 -19.34
N THR A 27 3.36 -13.68 -20.16
CA THR A 27 3.72 -13.74 -21.58
C THR A 27 2.78 -12.85 -22.38
N VAL A 28 3.38 -11.96 -23.15
CA VAL A 28 2.66 -11.03 -24.01
C VAL A 28 2.99 -11.35 -25.47
N THR A 29 2.00 -11.84 -26.20
CA THR A 29 2.10 -12.11 -27.65
C THR A 29 1.56 -10.95 -28.44
N SER A 30 2.32 -10.43 -29.37
CA SER A 30 1.93 -9.28 -30.18
C SER A 30 2.30 -9.45 -31.65
N ASN A 31 1.40 -9.02 -32.54
CA ASN A 31 1.64 -8.95 -33.99
C ASN A 31 1.70 -7.50 -34.53
N VAL A 32 1.81 -6.50 -33.61
CA VAL A 32 1.97 -5.10 -34.05
C VAL A 32 3.34 -4.86 -34.65
N ALA A 33 3.40 -3.98 -35.64
CA ALA A 33 4.63 -3.75 -36.42
C ALA A 33 5.78 -3.13 -35.59
N ASN A 34 5.43 -2.34 -34.57
CA ASN A 34 6.39 -1.71 -33.67
C ASN A 34 6.16 -2.24 -32.25
N GLU A 35 7.24 -2.36 -31.51
CA GLU A 35 7.20 -2.79 -30.12
C GLU A 35 6.30 -1.87 -29.29
N PRO A 36 5.33 -2.43 -28.52
CA PRO A 36 4.46 -1.64 -27.66
C PRO A 36 5.27 -0.97 -26.54
N THR A 37 4.95 0.29 -26.25
CA THR A 37 5.44 0.97 -25.06
C THR A 37 4.66 0.47 -23.83
N ILE A 38 5.36 0.21 -22.73
CA ILE A 38 4.76 -0.25 -21.49
C ILE A 38 4.67 0.91 -20.52
N GLU A 39 3.46 1.15 -20.02
CA GLU A 39 3.17 2.11 -18.96
C GLU A 39 2.55 1.39 -17.77
N ALA A 40 2.95 1.72 -16.56
CA ALA A 40 2.39 1.14 -15.35
C ALA A 40 2.05 2.22 -14.32
N ASP A 41 0.91 2.07 -13.64
CA ASP A 41 0.41 3.00 -12.62
C ASP A 41 0.53 2.43 -11.19
N MET A 42 1.51 1.55 -10.97
CA MET A 42 1.66 0.75 -9.75
C MET A 42 2.97 1.03 -9.02
N GLU A 43 3.42 2.28 -9.03
CA GLU A 43 4.69 2.67 -8.41
C GLU A 43 4.76 2.25 -6.94
N GLY A 44 5.86 1.60 -6.57
CA GLY A 44 6.19 1.20 -5.21
C GLY A 44 5.55 -0.11 -4.72
N TRP A 45 4.67 -0.77 -5.52
CA TRP A 45 4.07 -2.04 -5.09
C TRP A 45 4.04 -3.15 -6.15
N VAL A 46 4.36 -2.84 -7.40
CA VAL A 46 4.60 -3.82 -8.45
C VAL A 46 5.89 -3.50 -9.16
N GLU A 47 6.71 -4.52 -9.36
CA GLU A 47 7.90 -4.48 -10.20
C GLU A 47 7.65 -5.30 -11.46
N ILE A 48 8.09 -4.77 -12.61
CA ILE A 48 7.94 -5.42 -13.91
C ILE A 48 9.33 -5.46 -14.56
N ILE A 49 9.82 -6.67 -14.81
CA ILE A 49 11.15 -6.87 -15.40
C ILE A 49 11.01 -7.76 -16.63
N GLU A 50 11.36 -7.21 -17.80
CA GLU A 50 11.41 -8.01 -19.03
C GLU A 50 12.51 -9.09 -18.92
N GLN A 51 12.15 -10.32 -19.26
CA GLN A 51 13.05 -11.46 -19.22
C GLN A 51 13.67 -11.69 -20.60
N PRO A 52 14.96 -12.02 -20.67
CA PRO A 52 15.59 -12.38 -21.93
C PRO A 52 14.98 -13.65 -22.50
N ILE A 53 14.52 -13.58 -23.75
CA ILE A 53 13.95 -14.74 -24.44
C ILE A 53 15.11 -15.57 -25.03
N VAL A 54 15.22 -16.80 -24.58
CA VAL A 54 16.25 -17.76 -25.05
C VAL A 54 15.82 -18.48 -26.33
N THR A 55 14.54 -18.42 -26.71
CA THR A 55 13.97 -19.09 -27.89
C THR A 55 13.42 -18.08 -28.88
N ARG A 56 13.75 -18.30 -30.17
CA ARG A 56 13.41 -17.41 -31.30
C ARG A 56 11.95 -17.57 -31.75
N THR A 57 11.00 -17.06 -30.98
CA THR A 57 9.68 -16.75 -31.53
C THR A 57 9.50 -15.23 -31.44
N PHE A 58 9.42 -14.57 -32.60
CA PHE A 58 9.59 -13.14 -32.78
C PHE A 58 8.46 -12.25 -32.24
N SER A 59 7.47 -12.79 -31.57
CA SER A 59 6.27 -12.07 -31.14
C SER A 59 5.98 -12.13 -29.65
N ASP A 60 6.73 -12.92 -28.90
CA ASP A 60 6.45 -13.11 -27.48
C ASP A 60 7.47 -12.35 -26.61
N LYS A 61 6.97 -11.64 -25.60
CA LYS A 61 7.76 -11.07 -24.52
C LYS A 61 7.32 -11.68 -23.20
N ILE A 62 8.29 -11.96 -22.35
CA ILE A 62 8.02 -12.50 -21.01
C ILE A 62 8.40 -11.43 -20.00
N PHE A 63 7.48 -11.10 -19.12
CA PHE A 63 7.68 -10.19 -18.01
C PHE A 63 7.58 -10.94 -16.70
N LYS A 64 8.59 -10.80 -15.86
CA LYS A 64 8.50 -11.18 -14.46
C LYS A 64 7.80 -10.04 -13.73
N VAL A 65 6.65 -10.32 -13.16
CA VAL A 65 5.85 -9.38 -12.40
C VAL A 65 5.91 -9.78 -10.93
N THR A 66 6.42 -8.89 -10.09
CA THR A 66 6.48 -9.08 -8.63
C THR A 66 5.50 -8.11 -7.98
N VAL A 67 4.48 -8.65 -7.35
CA VAL A 67 3.50 -7.88 -6.57
C VAL A 67 3.89 -7.97 -5.11
N HIS A 68 4.28 -6.84 -4.50
CA HIS A 68 4.69 -6.77 -3.10
C HIS A 68 3.50 -6.89 -2.16
N LYS A 69 3.75 -7.33 -0.94
CA LYS A 69 2.75 -7.44 0.13
C LYS A 69 1.96 -6.15 0.30
N ASN A 70 0.64 -6.28 0.40
CA ASN A 70 -0.25 -5.16 0.74
C ASN A 70 -0.39 -5.06 2.26
N ILE A 71 0.21 -4.05 2.84
CA ILE A 71 0.12 -3.76 4.28
C ILE A 71 -0.99 -2.76 4.61
N THR A 72 -1.75 -2.31 3.60
CA THR A 72 -2.84 -1.36 3.79
C THR A 72 -4.17 -2.09 3.98
N PHE A 73 -5.12 -1.43 4.64
CA PHE A 73 -6.48 -1.96 4.85
C PHE A 73 -7.43 -1.67 3.69
N GLN A 74 -6.88 -1.41 2.49
CA GLN A 74 -7.66 -1.17 1.29
C GLN A 74 -7.19 -2.08 0.16
N ASN A 75 -8.13 -2.58 -0.63
CA ASN A 75 -7.79 -3.22 -1.89
C ASN A 75 -7.13 -2.19 -2.80
N ARG A 76 -6.18 -2.64 -3.60
CA ARG A 76 -5.55 -1.77 -4.59
C ARG A 76 -5.65 -2.40 -5.98
N THR A 77 -5.79 -1.53 -6.97
CA THR A 77 -5.89 -1.93 -8.37
C THR A 77 -4.82 -1.17 -9.15
N GLY A 78 -4.16 -1.88 -10.04
CA GLY A 78 -3.15 -1.29 -10.91
C GLY A 78 -3.22 -1.87 -12.31
N HIS A 79 -2.59 -1.19 -13.25
CA HIS A 79 -2.68 -1.47 -14.66
C HIS A 79 -1.30 -1.48 -15.32
N ILE A 80 -1.05 -2.50 -16.14
CA ILE A 80 0.05 -2.52 -17.10
C ILE A 80 -0.58 -2.27 -18.47
N LYS A 81 -0.26 -1.14 -19.08
CA LYS A 81 -0.79 -0.69 -20.35
C LYS A 81 0.24 -0.95 -21.46
N PHE A 82 -0.18 -1.61 -22.48
CA PHE A 82 0.61 -1.85 -23.71
C PHE A 82 0.08 -0.92 -24.79
N VAL A 83 0.85 0.13 -25.08
CA VAL A 83 0.49 1.19 -26.02
C VAL A 83 1.17 0.95 -27.35
N SER A 84 0.41 0.94 -28.43
CA SER A 84 0.94 0.83 -29.81
C SER A 84 0.19 1.77 -30.72
N THR A 85 0.91 2.41 -31.65
CA THR A 85 0.32 3.26 -32.68
C THR A 85 -0.52 2.49 -33.70
N ALA A 86 -0.38 1.17 -33.73
CA ALA A 86 -1.18 0.28 -34.58
C ALA A 86 -2.56 -0.05 -33.98
N LEU A 87 -2.78 0.26 -32.71
CA LEU A 87 -4.03 0.03 -32.01
C LEU A 87 -4.69 1.38 -31.65
N LYS A 88 -6.02 1.37 -31.69
CA LYS A 88 -6.80 2.56 -31.32
C LYS A 88 -6.70 2.86 -29.81
N ASP A 89 -6.77 1.81 -28.99
CA ASP A 89 -6.78 1.91 -27.54
C ASP A 89 -5.65 1.03 -26.95
N PRO A 90 -5.06 1.37 -25.81
CA PRO A 90 -4.10 0.52 -25.12
C PRO A 90 -4.72 -0.82 -24.71
N VAL A 91 -3.95 -1.90 -24.80
CA VAL A 91 -4.35 -3.19 -24.21
C VAL A 91 -3.87 -3.22 -22.75
N VAL A 92 -4.77 -3.52 -21.83
CA VAL A 92 -4.52 -3.34 -20.39
C VAL A 92 -4.55 -4.69 -19.66
N PHE A 93 -3.49 -4.98 -18.93
CA PHE A 93 -3.46 -6.06 -17.94
C PHE A 93 -3.68 -5.47 -16.56
N THR A 94 -4.76 -5.87 -15.90
CA THR A 94 -5.17 -5.34 -14.60
C THR A 94 -4.79 -6.30 -13.47
N ILE A 95 -4.23 -5.77 -12.40
CA ILE A 95 -3.95 -6.49 -11.16
C ILE A 95 -4.82 -5.90 -10.05
N ILE A 96 -5.55 -6.77 -9.34
CA ILE A 96 -6.34 -6.41 -8.17
C ILE A 96 -5.75 -7.15 -6.98
N GLN A 97 -5.21 -6.42 -6.01
CA GLN A 97 -4.66 -7.02 -4.81
C GLN A 97 -5.56 -6.77 -3.61
N GLU A 98 -5.79 -7.82 -2.85
CA GLU A 98 -6.56 -7.77 -1.62
C GLU A 98 -5.87 -6.91 -0.56
N LYS A 99 -6.69 -6.27 0.26
CA LYS A 99 -6.24 -5.54 1.45
C LYS A 99 -5.59 -6.49 2.47
N ALA A 100 -4.78 -5.92 3.36
CA ALA A 100 -4.29 -6.65 4.53
C ALA A 100 -5.47 -7.26 5.30
N SER A 101 -5.36 -8.56 5.63
CA SER A 101 -6.34 -9.22 6.49
C SER A 101 -6.23 -8.66 7.90
N THR A 102 -7.37 -8.43 8.51
CA THR A 102 -7.44 -8.22 9.96
C THR A 102 -7.59 -9.55 10.72
N GLU A 103 -7.67 -10.67 9.97
CA GLU A 103 -7.74 -12.01 10.53
C GLU A 103 -6.40 -12.35 11.21
N GLY A 104 -6.43 -12.62 12.50
CA GLY A 104 -5.21 -12.84 13.30
C GLY A 104 -4.57 -11.55 13.83
N MET A 105 -4.97 -10.36 13.39
CA MET A 105 -4.86 -9.17 14.22
C MET A 105 -5.92 -9.33 15.31
N GLY A 106 -5.58 -10.14 16.31
CA GLY A 106 -6.52 -10.48 17.35
C GLY A 106 -7.06 -9.19 17.97
N ASP A 107 -8.34 -9.19 18.33
CA ASP A 107 -8.95 -8.18 19.20
C ASP A 107 -8.32 -8.18 20.62
N THR A 108 -7.14 -8.78 20.75
CA THR A 108 -6.38 -8.77 21.97
C THR A 108 -5.75 -7.39 22.14
N LYS A 109 -6.46 -6.54 22.85
CA LYS A 109 -5.93 -5.26 23.27
C LYS A 109 -4.72 -5.51 24.15
N LEU A 110 -3.54 -5.09 23.67
CA LEU A 110 -2.32 -5.14 24.47
C LEU A 110 -2.46 -4.20 25.67
N LYS A 111 -1.99 -4.67 26.81
CA LYS A 111 -2.00 -3.84 28.02
C LYS A 111 -0.82 -2.91 28.02
N VAL A 112 -1.11 -1.62 28.01
CA VAL A 112 -0.14 -0.56 28.18
C VAL A 112 0.06 -0.32 29.68
N LYS A 113 1.29 -0.42 30.14
CA LYS A 113 1.68 -0.21 31.53
C LYS A 113 1.77 1.28 31.86
N SER A 114 2.35 2.06 30.97
CA SER A 114 2.55 3.50 31.14
C SER A 114 2.61 4.23 29.81
N ALA A 115 2.26 5.50 29.84
CA ALA A 115 2.49 6.46 28.78
C ALA A 115 3.30 7.62 29.34
N GLU A 116 4.35 8.03 28.64
CA GLU A 116 5.23 9.13 29.03
C GLU A 116 5.36 10.13 27.89
N LEU A 117 5.25 11.42 28.19
CA LEU A 117 5.47 12.48 27.23
C LEU A 117 6.97 12.78 27.15
N ILE A 118 7.60 12.35 26.05
CA ILE A 118 9.03 12.56 25.81
C ILE A 118 9.29 13.97 25.28
N GLU A 119 8.40 14.43 24.37
CA GLU A 119 8.48 15.76 23.78
C GLU A 119 7.08 16.35 23.63
N GLY A 120 6.94 17.63 23.92
CA GLY A 120 5.67 18.35 23.82
C GLY A 120 5.23 18.98 25.13
N ASN A 121 4.02 19.52 25.13
CA ASN A 121 3.41 20.21 26.27
C ASN A 121 2.06 19.62 26.61
N VAL A 122 1.61 19.81 27.85
CA VAL A 122 0.30 19.39 28.33
C VAL A 122 -0.59 20.62 28.51
N TYR A 123 -1.84 20.51 28.07
CA TYR A 123 -2.85 21.53 28.31
C TYR A 123 -3.66 21.20 29.57
N GLY A 124 -3.54 22.01 30.58
CA GLY A 124 -4.26 21.84 31.84
C GLY A 124 -3.95 20.50 32.52
N ASN A 125 -4.97 19.72 32.81
CA ASN A 125 -4.91 18.35 33.37
C ASN A 125 -5.09 17.23 32.35
N GLN A 126 -4.96 17.54 31.05
CA GLN A 126 -5.13 16.59 29.95
C GLN A 126 -3.78 15.96 29.57
N ASP A 127 -3.17 15.29 30.53
CA ASP A 127 -1.87 14.64 30.35
C ASP A 127 -1.95 13.32 29.58
N VAL A 128 -0.80 12.73 29.28
CA VAL A 128 -0.71 11.53 28.44
C VAL A 128 -1.32 10.28 29.09
N SER A 129 -1.53 10.26 30.42
CA SER A 129 -2.19 9.13 31.07
C SER A 129 -3.62 8.94 30.58
N LYS A 130 -4.24 10.02 30.09
CA LYS A 130 -5.57 9.99 29.48
C LYS A 130 -5.66 9.18 28.19
N THR A 131 -4.53 8.87 27.59
CA THR A 131 -4.50 8.02 26.40
C THR A 131 -4.61 6.52 26.70
N ILE A 132 -4.43 6.13 27.95
CA ILE A 132 -4.40 4.72 28.39
C ILE A 132 -5.34 4.41 29.55
N ASP A 133 -6.10 5.39 30.04
CA ASP A 133 -7.01 5.22 31.21
C ASP A 133 -8.27 4.38 30.89
N GLY A 134 -8.50 4.10 29.63
CA GLY A 134 -9.67 3.33 29.18
C GLY A 134 -10.96 4.14 29.10
N ASP A 135 -10.93 5.41 29.43
CA ASP A 135 -12.08 6.31 29.37
C ASP A 135 -12.06 7.14 28.08
N TYR A 136 -12.94 6.84 27.16
CA TYR A 136 -13.04 7.54 25.87
C TYR A 136 -13.61 8.98 25.98
N SER A 137 -14.04 9.40 27.17
CA SER A 137 -14.46 10.78 27.45
C SER A 137 -13.29 11.68 27.81
N THR A 138 -12.15 11.10 28.20
CA THR A 138 -10.90 11.83 28.48
C THR A 138 -10.01 11.89 27.26
N ASN A 139 -9.06 12.80 27.23
CA ASN A 139 -8.10 12.95 26.14
C ASN A 139 -6.80 13.59 26.60
N TYR A 140 -5.71 13.26 25.92
CA TYR A 140 -4.51 14.06 25.91
C TYR A 140 -4.73 15.29 25.03
N SER A 141 -4.25 16.44 25.47
CA SER A 141 -4.22 17.66 24.68
C SER A 141 -2.91 18.41 24.92
N SER A 142 -2.25 18.78 23.83
CA SER A 142 -1.07 19.64 23.92
C SER A 142 -1.46 21.09 24.13
N ALA A 143 -0.67 21.82 24.92
CA ALA A 143 -0.83 23.25 25.04
C ALA A 143 -0.41 23.96 23.75
N SER A 144 -1.15 25.00 23.37
CA SER A 144 -0.74 25.88 22.29
C SER A 144 0.50 26.68 22.69
N LEU A 145 1.43 26.86 21.78
CA LEU A 145 2.61 27.72 21.96
C LEU A 145 2.34 29.19 21.63
N GLY A 146 1.08 29.58 21.51
CA GLY A 146 0.63 30.96 21.40
C GLY A 146 0.34 31.45 19.98
N SER A 147 1.01 30.93 18.96
CA SER A 147 0.70 31.28 17.56
C SER A 147 0.74 30.06 16.64
N PRO A 148 0.08 30.11 15.47
CA PRO A 148 0.19 29.04 14.47
C PRO A 148 1.63 28.80 14.01
N GLU A 149 2.45 29.83 13.92
CA GLU A 149 3.85 29.75 13.54
C GLU A 149 4.68 29.06 14.62
N ALA A 150 4.45 29.39 15.89
CA ALA A 150 5.13 28.75 17.01
C ALA A 150 4.77 27.27 17.16
N ASN A 151 3.58 26.85 16.71
CA ASN A 151 3.15 25.45 16.72
C ASN A 151 3.66 24.64 15.50
N ARG A 152 4.17 25.31 14.47
CA ARG A 152 4.73 24.62 13.29
C ARG A 152 6.07 24.00 13.61
N GLY A 153 6.24 22.74 13.24
CA GLY A 153 7.50 22.01 13.42
C GLY A 153 7.75 21.50 14.85
N HIS A 154 6.81 21.66 15.76
CA HIS A 154 6.89 21.00 17.06
C HIS A 154 6.30 19.60 16.98
N SER A 155 7.10 18.62 17.40
CA SER A 155 6.68 17.23 17.52
C SER A 155 6.05 17.01 18.88
N ILE A 156 5.11 16.07 18.95
CA ILE A 156 4.65 15.48 20.19
C ILE A 156 5.10 14.03 20.14
N ILE A 157 5.94 13.64 21.07
CA ILE A 157 6.43 12.27 21.18
C ILE A 157 5.93 11.69 22.48
N ILE A 158 5.13 10.62 22.38
CA ILE A 158 4.62 9.87 23.52
C ILE A 158 5.20 8.46 23.43
N GLU A 159 5.87 8.04 24.49
CA GLU A 159 6.36 6.67 24.65
C GLU A 159 5.32 5.84 25.42
N TYR A 160 4.97 4.67 24.86
CA TYR A 160 4.10 3.69 25.52
C TYR A 160 4.91 2.47 25.90
N THR A 161 4.89 2.10 27.18
CA THR A 161 5.48 0.86 27.68
C THR A 161 4.42 -0.19 27.85
N LEU A 162 4.60 -1.37 27.23
CA LEU A 162 3.70 -2.52 27.40
C LEU A 162 3.98 -3.24 28.73
N GLU A 163 2.99 -3.92 29.30
CA GLU A 163 3.17 -4.77 30.48
C GLU A 163 4.14 -5.92 30.24
N GLN A 164 4.12 -6.45 29.01
CA GLN A 164 5.02 -7.51 28.53
C GLN A 164 5.51 -7.17 27.11
N PRO A 165 6.71 -7.62 26.71
CA PRO A 165 7.15 -7.51 25.33
C PRO A 165 6.22 -8.31 24.41
N GLU A 166 5.63 -7.63 23.41
CA GLU A 166 4.67 -8.20 22.48
C GLU A 166 4.90 -7.70 21.06
N ASN A 167 4.47 -8.49 20.09
CA ASN A 167 4.44 -8.04 18.70
C ASN A 167 3.23 -7.15 18.48
N ILE A 168 3.49 -5.91 18.07
CA ILE A 168 2.42 -4.93 17.79
C ILE A 168 2.00 -5.07 16.34
N GLY A 169 0.75 -5.49 16.11
CA GLY A 169 0.17 -5.57 14.78
C GLY A 169 -0.27 -4.19 14.27
N TYR A 170 -0.87 -3.38 15.12
CA TYR A 170 -1.29 -2.01 14.80
C TYR A 170 -1.49 -1.16 16.05
N VAL A 171 -1.47 0.15 15.87
CA VAL A 171 -1.84 1.14 16.88
C VAL A 171 -3.09 1.86 16.40
N ARG A 172 -4.11 1.93 17.24
CA ARG A 172 -5.33 2.70 16.95
C ARG A 172 -5.31 4.01 17.74
N LEU A 173 -5.26 5.12 17.03
CA LEU A 173 -5.40 6.43 17.60
C LEU A 173 -6.83 6.92 17.40
N MET A 174 -7.45 7.39 18.47
CA MET A 174 -8.78 8.00 18.43
C MET A 174 -8.64 9.51 18.61
N GLN A 175 -9.09 10.24 17.59
CA GLN A 175 -9.15 11.68 17.67
C GLN A 175 -10.43 12.09 18.44
N ARG A 176 -10.32 13.12 19.25
CA ARG A 176 -11.48 13.75 19.89
C ARG A 176 -12.42 14.27 18.82
N SER A 177 -13.70 13.90 18.88
CA SER A 177 -14.77 14.57 18.14
C SER A 177 -15.12 15.87 18.86
N ASN A 178 -15.01 16.99 18.16
CA ASN A 178 -15.50 18.28 18.66
C ASN A 178 -17.01 18.35 18.54
#